data_e35b05a9398f739a67dfbe93775cd9c9
#
_entry.id   e35b05a9398f739a67dfbe93775cd9c9
#
_cell.length_a   1.000
_cell.length_b   1.000
_cell.length_c   1.000
_cell.angle_alpha   90.00
_cell.angle_beta   90.00
_cell.angle_gamma   90.00
#
_symmetry.space_group_name_H-M   'P 1'
#
loop_
_entity.id
_entity.type
_entity.pdbx_description
1 polymer ?
#
loop_
_entity_poly.entity_id
_entity_poly.type
_entity_poly.pdbx_seq_one_letter_code
_entity_poly.pdbx_strand_id
1 'polypeptide(L)'
;MSDAMQLAYDTLQGRVDESAQPSDWFEITQGRINDFADVTLDHQWIHIDAERASTGPFGTTIAHGHLTLSIMGHLPRAVEQNAPRLEGQKLMINYGFDKVRFPSPVPVGARVRTTSTLKRVEIKGGMIETMNEIVVEVEGQEKPCCVAESLGRLVF
;
A
#
# COMPACT_ATOMS: atom_id res chain seq x y z
N MET A 1 -23.88 -7.63 -17.43
CA MET A 1 -23.23 -6.50 -16.77
C MET A 1 -24.34 -5.50 -16.43
N SER A 2 -24.38 -4.95 -15.21
CA SER A 2 -25.36 -3.92 -14.86
C SER A 2 -24.92 -2.56 -15.45
N ASP A 3 -25.88 -1.65 -15.65
CA ASP A 3 -25.59 -0.29 -16.14
C ASP A 3 -24.63 0.44 -15.20
N ALA A 4 -24.79 0.25 -13.88
CA ALA A 4 -23.90 0.82 -12.87
C ALA A 4 -22.45 0.32 -13.01
N MET A 5 -22.28 -0.97 -13.25
CA MET A 5 -20.96 -1.56 -13.46
C MET A 5 -20.32 -1.04 -14.76
N GLN A 6 -21.10 -0.86 -15.84
CA GLN A 6 -20.57 -0.32 -17.08
C GLN A 6 -20.11 1.14 -16.90
N LEU A 7 -20.94 1.97 -16.26
CA LEU A 7 -20.58 3.35 -15.97
C LEU A 7 -19.31 3.46 -15.11
N ALA A 8 -19.20 2.59 -14.09
CA ALA A 8 -18.01 2.53 -13.23
C ALA A 8 -16.77 2.12 -14.02
N TYR A 9 -16.87 1.13 -14.90
CA TYR A 9 -15.79 0.70 -15.77
C TYR A 9 -15.31 1.85 -16.67
N ASP A 10 -16.22 2.53 -17.36
CA ASP A 10 -15.90 3.64 -18.26
C ASP A 10 -15.26 4.82 -17.49
N THR A 11 -15.77 5.10 -16.28
CA THR A 11 -15.20 6.12 -15.39
C THR A 11 -13.76 5.80 -15.00
N LEU A 12 -13.48 4.56 -14.62
CA LEU A 12 -12.14 4.13 -14.23
C LEU A 12 -11.20 4.04 -15.43
N GLN A 13 -11.67 3.60 -16.59
CA GLN A 13 -10.87 3.58 -17.83
C GLN A 13 -10.38 4.97 -18.20
N GLY A 14 -11.21 5.99 -18.04
CA GLY A 14 -10.83 7.39 -18.29
C GLY A 14 -9.75 7.92 -17.33
N ARG A 15 -9.45 7.19 -16.25
CA ARG A 15 -8.48 7.56 -15.21
C ARG A 15 -7.20 6.70 -15.22
N VAL A 16 -7.05 5.82 -16.19
CA VAL A 16 -5.80 5.05 -16.33
C VAL A 16 -4.61 6.00 -16.52
N ASP A 17 -3.50 5.71 -15.83
CA ASP A 17 -2.30 6.54 -15.66
C ASP A 17 -2.48 7.82 -14.82
N GLU A 18 -3.64 8.00 -14.20
CA GLU A 18 -3.85 9.06 -13.22
C GLU A 18 -3.28 8.65 -11.86
N SER A 19 -2.40 9.50 -11.31
CA SER A 19 -1.85 9.32 -9.97
C SER A 19 -2.68 10.08 -8.95
N ALA A 20 -3.00 9.42 -7.85
CA ALA A 20 -3.58 10.07 -6.68
C ALA A 20 -2.56 11.03 -6.03
N GLN A 21 -3.05 12.03 -5.31
CA GLN A 21 -2.18 12.84 -4.45
C GLN A 21 -1.53 11.94 -3.39
N PRO A 22 -0.26 12.20 -3.02
CA PRO A 22 0.38 11.44 -1.94
C PRO A 22 -0.43 11.53 -0.64
N SER A 23 -0.41 10.45 0.14
CA SER A 23 -0.96 10.46 1.50
C SER A 23 -0.24 11.46 2.40
N ASP A 24 -0.79 11.73 3.58
CA ASP A 24 -0.04 12.38 4.64
C ASP A 24 1.14 11.49 5.08
N TRP A 25 2.15 12.12 5.67
CA TRP A 25 3.25 11.41 6.30
C TRP A 25 2.78 10.66 7.54
N PHE A 26 3.18 9.41 7.66
CA PHE A 26 2.80 8.51 8.74
C PHE A 26 4.04 7.91 9.42
N GLU A 27 4.16 8.10 10.73
CA GLU A 27 5.30 7.60 11.50
C GLU A 27 5.20 6.09 11.77
N ILE A 28 6.31 5.39 11.58
CA ILE A 28 6.46 3.96 11.89
C ILE A 28 7.14 3.83 13.25
N THR A 29 6.35 3.70 14.29
CA THR A 29 6.84 3.58 15.66
C THR A 29 7.32 2.16 15.98
N GLN A 30 8.20 2.00 16.99
CA GLN A 30 8.61 0.68 17.49
C GLN A 30 7.42 -0.13 18.03
N GLY A 31 6.45 0.52 18.68
CA GLY A 31 5.23 -0.16 19.14
C GLY A 31 4.51 -0.85 17.98
N ARG A 32 4.32 -0.15 16.86
CA ARG A 32 3.68 -0.72 15.65
C ARG A 32 4.47 -1.88 15.05
N ILE A 33 5.80 -1.80 15.08
CA ILE A 33 6.67 -2.89 14.62
C ILE A 33 6.53 -4.12 15.53
N ASN A 34 6.49 -3.91 16.85
CA ASN A 34 6.31 -4.99 17.83
C ASN A 34 4.93 -5.65 17.68
N ASP A 35 3.86 -4.85 17.56
CA ASP A 35 2.51 -5.36 17.35
C ASP A 35 2.43 -6.22 16.08
N PHE A 36 3.09 -5.79 15.01
CA PHE A 36 3.15 -6.54 13.75
C PHE A 36 3.94 -7.85 13.92
N ALA A 37 5.06 -7.83 14.63
CA ALA A 37 5.85 -9.00 14.96
C ALA A 37 5.02 -10.05 15.72
N ASP A 38 4.23 -9.59 16.70
CA ASP A 38 3.38 -10.45 17.51
C ASP A 38 2.25 -11.09 16.69
N VAL A 39 1.58 -10.30 15.83
CA VAL A 39 0.47 -10.78 15.00
C VAL A 39 0.94 -11.76 13.92
N THR A 40 2.13 -11.52 13.34
CA THR A 40 2.68 -12.33 12.24
C THR A 40 3.63 -13.43 12.69
N LEU A 41 4.03 -13.44 13.97
CA LEU A 41 5.05 -14.31 14.56
C LEU A 41 6.46 -14.11 13.98
N ASP A 42 6.71 -12.98 13.31
CA ASP A 42 8.02 -12.62 12.76
C ASP A 42 8.78 -11.75 13.78
N HIS A 43 9.42 -12.43 14.73
CA HIS A 43 10.23 -11.81 15.80
C HIS A 43 11.72 -11.74 15.44
N GLN A 44 12.06 -11.55 14.16
CA GLN A 44 13.47 -11.40 13.78
C GLN A 44 14.09 -10.19 14.51
N TRP A 45 15.29 -10.38 15.06
CA TRP A 45 15.96 -9.39 15.90
C TRP A 45 16.14 -8.00 15.28
N ILE A 46 16.26 -7.93 13.94
CA ILE A 46 16.37 -6.65 13.22
C ILE A 46 15.13 -5.75 13.39
N HIS A 47 14.01 -6.31 13.84
CA HIS A 47 12.76 -5.59 14.03
C HIS A 47 12.50 -5.23 15.50
N ILE A 48 12.88 -6.12 16.44
CA ILE A 48 12.42 -6.01 17.84
C ILE A 48 13.52 -5.86 18.87
N ASP A 49 14.78 -6.11 18.53
CA ASP A 49 15.93 -6.05 19.45
C ASP A 49 16.79 -4.83 19.14
N ALA A 50 16.49 -3.70 19.83
CA ALA A 50 17.16 -2.43 19.58
C ALA A 50 18.65 -2.46 19.95
N GLU A 51 19.04 -3.21 20.99
CA GLU A 51 20.43 -3.34 21.42
C GLU A 51 21.25 -4.04 20.33
N ARG A 52 20.78 -5.20 19.87
CA ARG A 52 21.44 -5.96 18.82
C ARG A 52 21.40 -5.22 17.48
N ALA A 53 20.29 -4.57 17.14
CA ALA A 53 20.12 -3.84 15.90
C ALA A 53 21.06 -2.62 15.79
N SER A 54 21.42 -2.00 16.94
CA SER A 54 22.33 -0.84 16.97
C SER A 54 23.72 -1.15 16.41
N THR A 55 24.16 -2.40 16.52
CA THR A 55 25.45 -2.89 15.99
C THR A 55 25.27 -3.69 14.70
N GLY A 56 24.05 -3.80 14.21
CA GLY A 56 23.70 -4.54 12.99
C GLY A 56 23.83 -3.70 11.72
N PRO A 57 23.50 -4.29 10.56
CA PRO A 57 23.73 -3.67 9.26
C PRO A 57 22.91 -2.38 9.02
N PHE A 58 21.84 -2.15 9.78
CA PHE A 58 20.98 -0.96 9.63
C PHE A 58 21.22 0.09 10.72
N GLY A 59 22.00 -0.23 11.77
CA GLY A 59 22.31 0.68 12.88
C GLY A 59 21.14 0.97 13.84
N THR A 60 19.97 0.44 13.56
CA THR A 60 18.75 0.56 14.36
C THR A 60 17.76 -0.54 13.95
N THR A 61 16.66 -0.67 14.69
CA THR A 61 15.55 -1.53 14.23
C THR A 61 14.89 -0.96 12.99
N ILE A 62 14.36 -1.84 12.16
CA ILE A 62 13.64 -1.49 10.93
C ILE A 62 12.24 -2.13 10.93
N ALA A 63 11.32 -1.53 10.21
CA ALA A 63 10.01 -2.12 9.98
C ALA A 63 10.11 -3.38 9.11
N HIS A 64 9.21 -4.34 9.32
CA HIS A 64 8.97 -5.42 8.38
C HIS A 64 8.51 -4.85 7.03
N GLY A 65 9.06 -5.35 5.94
CA GLY A 65 8.56 -4.97 4.61
C GLY A 65 7.06 -5.25 4.46
N HIS A 66 6.59 -6.37 5.02
CA HIS A 66 5.17 -6.72 5.02
C HIS A 66 4.31 -5.80 5.89
N LEU A 67 4.83 -5.18 6.95
CA LEU A 67 4.11 -4.12 7.66
C LEU A 67 3.86 -2.93 6.72
N THR A 68 4.90 -2.47 6.01
CA THR A 68 4.78 -1.38 5.05
C THR A 68 3.77 -1.72 3.95
N LEU A 69 3.83 -2.94 3.40
CA LEU A 69 2.88 -3.44 2.40
C LEU A 69 1.44 -3.44 2.94
N SER A 70 1.24 -3.86 4.19
CA SER A 70 -0.10 -3.97 4.80
C SER A 70 -0.76 -2.62 5.04
N ILE A 71 0.01 -1.59 5.37
CA ILE A 71 -0.56 -0.26 5.68
C ILE A 71 -0.67 0.67 4.46
N MET A 72 0.01 0.39 3.35
CA MET A 72 0.13 1.32 2.21
C MET A 72 -1.21 1.80 1.64
N GLY A 73 -2.25 0.97 1.67
CA GLY A 73 -3.59 1.31 1.19
C GLY A 73 -4.48 2.00 2.23
N HIS A 74 -3.99 2.17 3.45
CA HIS A 74 -4.76 2.68 4.59
C HIS A 74 -4.15 3.92 5.23
N LEU A 75 -3.10 4.49 4.63
CA LEU A 75 -2.51 5.71 5.14
C LEU A 75 -3.49 6.89 5.02
N PRO A 76 -3.47 7.84 5.98
CA PRO A 76 -4.37 9.00 5.95
C PRO A 76 -4.32 9.72 4.61
N ARG A 77 -5.47 10.05 4.06
CA ARG A 77 -5.69 10.67 2.75
C ARG A 77 -5.26 9.86 1.51
N ALA A 78 -4.66 8.68 1.64
CA ALA A 78 -4.34 7.85 0.47
C ALA A 78 -5.60 7.42 -0.31
N VAL A 79 -6.74 7.32 0.36
CA VAL A 79 -8.01 6.80 -0.20
C VAL A 79 -9.01 7.89 -0.57
N GLU A 80 -8.97 9.08 0.07
CA GLU A 80 -10.12 10.00 0.05
C GLU A 80 -10.12 11.06 -1.07
N GLN A 81 -8.98 11.49 -1.56
CA GLN A 81 -8.96 12.74 -2.32
C GLN A 81 -9.31 12.64 -3.80
N ASN A 82 -9.27 11.47 -4.42
CA ASN A 82 -9.55 11.33 -5.85
C ASN A 82 -10.29 10.04 -6.24
N ALA A 83 -10.73 9.23 -5.30
CA ALA A 83 -11.52 8.04 -5.63
C ALA A 83 -12.89 8.46 -6.16
N PRO A 84 -13.28 8.09 -7.39
CA PRO A 84 -14.61 8.39 -7.89
C PRO A 84 -15.62 7.63 -7.05
N ARG A 85 -16.74 8.29 -6.73
CA ARG A 85 -17.89 7.58 -6.15
C ARG A 85 -18.50 6.70 -7.23
N LEU A 86 -18.31 5.40 -7.10
CA LEU A 86 -18.85 4.41 -8.02
C LEU A 86 -20.23 3.97 -7.51
N GLU A 87 -21.28 4.52 -8.14
CA GLU A 87 -22.65 4.20 -7.78
C GLU A 87 -22.95 2.70 -8.01
N GLY A 88 -23.62 2.06 -7.06
CA GLY A 88 -23.92 0.63 -7.12
C GLY A 88 -22.81 -0.31 -6.68
N GLN A 89 -21.61 0.21 -6.34
CA GLN A 89 -20.55 -0.60 -5.77
C GLN A 89 -20.94 -1.12 -4.39
N LYS A 90 -20.88 -2.44 -4.19
CA LYS A 90 -21.21 -3.11 -2.93
C LYS A 90 -20.00 -3.32 -2.04
N LEU A 91 -18.87 -3.75 -2.63
CA LEU A 91 -17.63 -3.95 -1.90
C LEU A 91 -16.40 -3.89 -2.82
N MET A 92 -15.25 -3.73 -2.22
CA MET A 92 -13.94 -3.86 -2.85
C MET A 92 -13.17 -4.98 -2.17
N ILE A 93 -12.60 -5.88 -2.95
CA ILE A 93 -11.81 -7.01 -2.49
C ILE A 93 -10.35 -6.73 -2.77
N ASN A 94 -9.50 -6.85 -1.75
CA ASN A 94 -8.06 -6.95 -1.94
C ASN A 94 -7.76 -8.32 -2.55
N TYR A 95 -7.52 -8.37 -3.86
CA TYR A 95 -7.42 -9.62 -4.58
C TYR A 95 -6.01 -10.21 -4.55
N GLY A 96 -5.00 -9.34 -4.58
CA GLY A 96 -3.61 -9.78 -4.53
C GLY A 96 -2.61 -8.74 -5.03
N PHE A 97 -1.43 -9.21 -5.37
CA PHE A 97 -0.35 -8.41 -5.92
C PHE A 97 0.32 -9.16 -7.07
N ASP A 98 0.62 -8.46 -8.19
CA ASP A 98 1.43 -9.03 -9.27
C ASP A 98 2.92 -8.91 -8.98
N LYS A 99 3.36 -7.81 -8.41
CA LYS A 99 4.76 -7.56 -8.03
C LYS A 99 4.84 -6.84 -6.70
N VAL A 100 5.82 -7.24 -5.88
CA VAL A 100 6.18 -6.54 -4.64
C VAL A 100 7.70 -6.50 -4.52
N ARG A 101 8.26 -5.34 -4.18
CA ARG A 101 9.68 -5.15 -3.87
C ARG A 101 9.83 -4.18 -2.71
N PHE A 102 10.85 -4.42 -1.90
CA PHE A 102 11.27 -3.58 -0.77
C PHE A 102 12.69 -3.04 -1.02
N PRO A 103 12.85 -1.97 -1.83
CA PRO A 103 14.16 -1.51 -2.27
C PRO A 103 15.02 -0.86 -1.18
N SER A 104 14.39 -0.32 -0.12
CA SER A 104 15.10 0.27 1.02
C SER A 104 14.40 -0.05 2.35
N PRO A 105 15.14 -0.12 3.47
CA PRO A 105 14.57 -0.32 4.79
C PRO A 105 13.82 0.92 5.28
N VAL A 106 12.88 0.71 6.20
CA VAL A 106 12.21 1.78 6.96
C VAL A 106 12.75 1.75 8.38
N PRO A 107 13.64 2.65 8.78
CA PRO A 107 14.11 2.74 10.16
C PRO A 107 12.95 3.05 11.11
N VAL A 108 13.05 2.57 12.36
CA VAL A 108 12.11 2.95 13.41
C VAL A 108 12.05 4.48 13.56
N GLY A 109 10.85 5.04 13.75
CA GLY A 109 10.62 6.48 13.84
C GLY A 109 10.60 7.23 12.50
N ALA A 110 10.95 6.57 11.39
CA ALA A 110 10.83 7.18 10.07
C ALA A 110 9.37 7.41 9.70
N ARG A 111 9.11 8.44 8.87
CA ARG A 111 7.79 8.70 8.31
C ARG A 111 7.72 8.19 6.88
N VAL A 112 6.59 7.58 6.54
CA VAL A 112 6.31 7.06 5.19
C VAL A 112 5.06 7.71 4.61
N ARG A 113 4.95 7.75 3.29
CA ARG A 113 3.74 8.13 2.57
C ARG A 113 3.57 7.28 1.33
N THR A 114 2.33 7.20 0.84
CA THR A 114 1.95 6.37 -0.31
C THR A 114 1.46 7.24 -1.45
N THR A 115 1.87 6.91 -2.68
CA THR A 115 1.27 7.38 -3.93
C THR A 115 0.74 6.17 -4.69
N SER A 116 -0.47 6.29 -5.24
CA SER A 116 -1.12 5.23 -6.03
C SER A 116 -1.44 5.75 -7.42
N THR A 117 -1.11 4.96 -8.45
CA THR A 117 -1.41 5.25 -9.86
C THR A 117 -2.24 4.12 -10.44
N LEU A 118 -3.43 4.40 -10.94
CA LEU A 118 -4.25 3.40 -11.62
C LEU A 118 -3.62 3.05 -12.97
N LYS A 119 -3.23 1.77 -13.15
CA LYS A 119 -2.51 1.32 -14.36
C LYS A 119 -3.35 0.45 -15.28
N ARG A 120 -4.34 -0.27 -14.74
CA ARG A 120 -5.15 -1.19 -15.52
C ARG A 120 -6.54 -1.34 -14.93
N VAL A 121 -7.54 -1.41 -15.79
CA VAL A 121 -8.94 -1.70 -15.46
C VAL A 121 -9.45 -2.75 -16.43
N GLU A 122 -9.97 -3.84 -15.94
CA GLU A 122 -10.47 -4.96 -16.75
C GLU A 122 -11.75 -5.54 -16.13
N ILE A 123 -12.59 -6.15 -16.97
CA ILE A 123 -13.73 -6.94 -16.48
C ILE A 123 -13.31 -8.40 -16.45
N LYS A 124 -13.30 -8.98 -15.25
CA LYS A 124 -12.96 -10.38 -15.01
C LYS A 124 -13.93 -11.05 -14.06
N GLY A 125 -14.48 -12.19 -14.46
CA GLY A 125 -15.38 -12.97 -13.60
C GLY A 125 -16.62 -12.20 -13.13
N GLY A 126 -17.15 -11.26 -13.93
CA GLY A 126 -18.32 -10.45 -13.58
C GLY A 126 -18.02 -9.32 -12.57
N MET A 127 -16.76 -9.00 -12.35
CA MET A 127 -16.28 -7.90 -11.49
C MET A 127 -15.36 -6.97 -12.29
N ILE A 128 -15.18 -5.75 -11.81
CA ILE A 128 -14.12 -4.87 -12.32
C ILE A 128 -12.86 -5.17 -11.53
N GLU A 129 -11.80 -5.60 -12.21
CA GLU A 129 -10.45 -5.73 -11.65
C GLU A 129 -9.64 -4.48 -11.96
N THR A 130 -9.05 -3.88 -10.93
CA THR A 130 -8.11 -2.77 -11.07
C THR A 130 -6.71 -3.21 -10.69
N MET A 131 -5.71 -2.70 -11.39
CA MET A 131 -4.32 -2.78 -10.96
C MET A 131 -3.79 -1.37 -10.70
N ASN A 132 -3.30 -1.15 -9.49
CA ASN A 132 -2.68 0.10 -9.08
C ASN A 132 -1.20 -0.14 -8.80
N GLU A 133 -0.35 0.67 -9.41
CA GLU A 133 1.05 0.78 -8.98
C GLU A 133 1.10 1.65 -7.73
N ILE A 134 1.64 1.10 -6.66
CA ILE A 134 1.76 1.76 -5.37
C ILE A 134 3.23 1.94 -5.03
N VAL A 135 3.60 3.17 -4.72
CA VAL A 135 4.94 3.55 -4.29
C VAL A 135 4.86 4.09 -2.86
N VAL A 136 5.65 3.52 -1.95
CA VAL A 136 5.78 4.00 -0.58
C VAL A 136 7.16 4.63 -0.41
N GLU A 137 7.16 5.91 -0.10
CA GLU A 137 8.37 6.71 0.14
C GLU A 137 8.68 6.80 1.63
N VAL A 138 9.96 6.94 1.96
CA VAL A 138 10.43 7.29 3.31
C VAL A 138 10.93 8.73 3.27
N GLU A 139 10.53 9.54 4.24
CA GLU A 139 10.95 10.94 4.33
C GLU A 139 12.47 11.07 4.36
N GLY A 140 13.00 11.91 3.47
CA GLY A 140 14.44 12.14 3.36
C GLY A 140 15.24 11.05 2.65
N GLN A 141 14.60 10.01 2.10
CA GLN A 141 15.27 8.97 1.31
C GLN A 141 14.92 9.09 -0.18
N GLU A 142 15.87 8.87 -1.06
CA GLU A 142 15.65 8.91 -2.52
C GLU A 142 14.94 7.65 -3.04
N LYS A 143 15.25 6.49 -2.43
CA LYS A 143 14.67 5.20 -2.85
C LYS A 143 13.38 4.92 -2.07
N PRO A 144 12.33 4.45 -2.75
CA PRO A 144 11.12 4.01 -2.06
C PRO A 144 11.40 2.78 -1.18
N CYS A 145 10.64 2.63 -0.11
CA CYS A 145 10.73 1.45 0.75
C CYS A 145 9.84 0.30 0.30
N CYS A 146 8.81 0.58 -0.50
CA CYS A 146 7.96 -0.44 -1.10
C CYS A 146 7.47 0.03 -2.47
N VAL A 147 7.48 -0.89 -3.44
CA VAL A 147 6.80 -0.73 -4.73
C VAL A 147 5.99 -1.99 -4.97
N ALA A 148 4.69 -1.83 -5.26
CA ALA A 148 3.80 -2.96 -5.45
C ALA A 148 2.78 -2.71 -6.57
N GLU A 149 2.42 -3.74 -7.34
CA GLU A 149 1.27 -3.77 -8.24
C GLU A 149 0.10 -4.42 -7.50
N SER A 150 -0.78 -3.61 -6.94
CA SER A 150 -1.93 -4.06 -6.13
C SER A 150 -3.15 -4.34 -7.00
N LEU A 151 -3.75 -5.50 -6.83
CA LEU A 151 -4.96 -5.93 -7.53
C LEU A 151 -6.18 -5.80 -6.62
N GLY A 152 -7.15 -5.01 -7.05
CA GLY A 152 -8.46 -4.88 -6.41
C GLY A 152 -9.57 -5.41 -7.29
N ARG A 153 -10.65 -5.93 -6.69
CA ARG A 153 -11.87 -6.30 -7.40
C ARG A 153 -13.07 -5.58 -6.83
N LEU A 154 -13.83 -4.94 -7.70
CA LEU A 154 -15.03 -4.19 -7.37
C LEU A 154 -16.26 -5.02 -7.73
N VAL A 155 -17.15 -5.18 -6.75
CA VAL A 155 -18.42 -5.92 -6.89
C VAL A 155 -19.59 -4.94 -6.97
N PHE A 156 -20.49 -5.16 -7.91
CA PHE A 156 -21.68 -4.33 -8.19
C PHE A 156 -22.97 -5.13 -8.02
#